data_3e1cd295d9c1ae9017d97a3849636bf4
#
_entry.id   3e1cd295d9c1ae9017d97a3849636bf4
#
_cell.length_a   1.000
_cell.length_b   1.000
_cell.length_c   1.000
_cell.angle_alpha   90.00
_cell.angle_beta   90.00
_cell.angle_gamma   90.00
#
_symmetry.space_group_name_H-M   'P 1'
#
loop_
_entity.id
_entity.type
_entity.pdbx_description
1 polymer ?
#
loop_
_entity_poly.entity_id
_entity_poly.type
_entity_poly.pdbx_seq_one_letter_code
_entity_poly.pdbx_strand_id
1 'polypeptide(L)'
;MKTTCIQMIALLLLACGCAAQEVPDYVRKGSEELAAGKINQSIRSFEAAGRLQHDVRPHLWQLGIAYYYANQFADGRDLFVTHQLVNPHDVENAVWHFLCVARLENVEAARKKLIRITGDTRVPMKEVHGLFAGKSDPQAVIDAASRVSDDAQRKNALFYAYLYLGLYEEALGNTAKSKEYIAKAAGEFQQTHYMGKIAQVHAKLRAKAGDTPKPRA
;
A
#
# COMPACT_ATOMS: atom_id res chain seq x y z
N MET A 1 8.80 54.42 0.34
CA MET A 1 7.93 53.37 0.89
C MET A 1 7.31 52.40 -0.13
N LYS A 2 7.30 52.70 -1.46
CA LYS A 2 6.69 51.80 -2.48
C LYS A 2 7.62 50.63 -2.94
N THR A 3 8.93 50.79 -2.83
CA THR A 3 9.93 49.81 -3.30
C THR A 3 10.06 48.59 -2.40
N THR A 4 9.83 48.73 -1.09
CA THR A 4 9.93 47.62 -0.10
C THR A 4 8.78 46.60 -0.19
N CYS A 5 7.58 47.03 -0.61
CA CYS A 5 6.41 46.17 -0.74
C CYS A 5 6.53 45.26 -1.97
N ILE A 6 7.09 45.72 -3.07
CA ILE A 6 7.26 44.95 -4.32
C ILE A 6 8.33 43.85 -4.13
N GLN A 7 9.40 44.15 -3.39
CA GLN A 7 10.44 43.14 -3.09
C GLN A 7 9.95 42.04 -2.16
N MET A 8 9.08 42.32 -1.18
CA MET A 8 8.48 41.32 -0.32
C MET A 8 7.49 40.38 -1.08
N ILE A 9 6.71 40.93 -2.00
CA ILE A 9 5.78 40.16 -2.82
C ILE A 9 6.55 39.22 -3.79
N ALA A 10 7.63 39.71 -4.41
CA ALA A 10 8.47 38.90 -5.29
C ALA A 10 9.20 37.77 -4.54
N LEU A 11 9.66 38.01 -3.29
CA LEU A 11 10.25 36.94 -2.45
C LEU A 11 9.24 35.91 -2.03
N LEU A 12 8.00 36.30 -1.72
CA LEU A 12 6.91 35.36 -1.38
C LEU A 12 6.48 34.49 -2.56
N LEU A 13 6.45 35.05 -3.77
CA LEU A 13 6.12 34.31 -4.99
C LEU A 13 7.24 33.33 -5.38
N LEU A 14 8.50 33.66 -5.18
CA LEU A 14 9.64 32.77 -5.40
C LEU A 14 9.67 31.62 -4.39
N ALA A 15 9.40 31.89 -3.12
CA ALA A 15 9.34 30.85 -2.08
C ALA A 15 8.18 29.87 -2.31
N CYS A 16 7.01 30.35 -2.75
CA CYS A 16 5.86 29.52 -3.07
C CYS A 16 6.12 28.66 -4.32
N GLY A 17 6.81 29.17 -5.33
CA GLY A 17 7.20 28.41 -6.53
C GLY A 17 8.21 27.30 -6.23
N CYS A 18 9.17 27.51 -5.33
CA CYS A 18 10.11 26.48 -4.89
C CYS A 18 9.40 25.34 -4.13
N ALA A 19 8.53 25.66 -3.19
CA ALA A 19 7.79 24.64 -2.44
C ALA A 19 6.88 23.78 -3.33
N ALA A 20 6.24 24.37 -4.33
CA ALA A 20 5.39 23.64 -5.27
C ALA A 20 6.16 22.64 -6.14
N GLN A 21 7.44 22.88 -6.44
CA GLN A 21 8.30 21.95 -7.18
C GLN A 21 8.88 20.87 -6.26
N GLU A 22 9.07 21.15 -4.98
CA GLU A 22 9.67 20.20 -4.03
C GLU A 22 8.73 19.04 -3.67
N VAL A 23 7.41 19.28 -3.60
CA VAL A 23 6.43 18.24 -3.22
C VAL A 23 6.46 17.04 -4.17
N PRO A 24 6.35 17.20 -5.51
CA PRO A 24 6.47 16.08 -6.45
C PRO A 24 7.80 15.35 -6.34
N ASP A 25 8.90 16.06 -6.09
CA ASP A 25 10.22 15.46 -5.95
C ASP A 25 10.33 14.59 -4.70
N TYR A 26 9.79 15.04 -3.56
CA TYR A 26 9.73 14.22 -2.35
C TYR A 26 8.82 13.01 -2.52
N VAL A 27 7.67 13.14 -3.19
CA VAL A 27 6.77 12.01 -3.49
C VAL A 27 7.46 10.98 -4.39
N ARG A 28 8.10 11.43 -5.47
CA ARG A 28 8.87 10.56 -6.37
C ARG A 28 9.99 9.84 -5.63
N LYS A 29 10.79 10.58 -4.86
CA LYS A 29 11.89 10.05 -4.05
C LYS A 29 11.39 9.01 -3.04
N GLY A 30 10.33 9.31 -2.29
CA GLY A 30 9.71 8.38 -1.36
C GLY A 30 9.25 7.09 -2.03
N SER A 31 8.66 7.20 -3.23
CA SER A 31 8.23 6.04 -4.02
C SER A 31 9.40 5.18 -4.48
N GLU A 32 10.49 5.80 -4.96
CA GLU A 32 11.71 5.10 -5.38
C GLU A 32 12.40 4.40 -4.19
N GLU A 33 12.48 5.07 -3.04
CA GLU A 33 13.05 4.54 -1.81
C GLU A 33 12.26 3.34 -1.29
N LEU A 34 10.91 3.40 -1.30
CA LEU A 34 10.07 2.28 -0.92
C LEU A 34 10.27 1.08 -1.87
N ALA A 35 10.26 1.33 -3.18
CA ALA A 35 10.51 0.29 -4.19
C ALA A 35 11.92 -0.32 -4.09
N ALA A 36 12.89 0.40 -3.50
CA ALA A 36 14.23 -0.09 -3.21
C ALA A 36 14.33 -0.79 -1.82
N GLY A 37 13.24 -0.86 -1.05
CA GLY A 37 13.22 -1.42 0.30
C GLY A 37 13.86 -0.53 1.38
N LYS A 38 14.07 0.75 1.08
CA LYS A 38 14.63 1.76 2.00
C LYS A 38 13.52 2.40 2.84
N ILE A 39 12.85 1.59 3.67
CA ILE A 39 11.57 1.93 4.31
C ILE A 39 11.62 3.24 5.11
N ASN A 40 12.57 3.39 6.04
CA ASN A 40 12.67 4.59 6.87
C ASN A 40 13.04 5.86 6.07
N GLN A 41 13.76 5.72 4.95
CA GLN A 41 14.05 6.85 4.06
C GLN A 41 12.79 7.27 3.32
N SER A 42 12.05 6.31 2.77
CA SER A 42 10.77 6.53 2.11
C SER A 42 9.77 7.28 3.01
N ILE A 43 9.62 6.86 4.27
CA ILE A 43 8.77 7.56 5.24
C ILE A 43 9.19 9.03 5.36
N ARG A 44 10.48 9.32 5.59
CA ARG A 44 10.98 10.70 5.72
C ARG A 44 10.69 11.55 4.48
N SER A 45 10.85 10.98 3.29
CA SER A 45 10.57 11.68 2.03
C SER A 45 9.09 12.00 1.88
N PHE A 46 8.20 11.03 2.09
CA PHE A 46 6.75 11.26 2.02
C PHE A 46 6.25 12.24 3.11
N GLU A 47 6.78 12.14 4.33
CA GLU A 47 6.43 13.08 5.39
C GLU A 47 6.92 14.51 5.09
N ALA A 48 8.07 14.65 4.42
CA ALA A 48 8.53 15.96 3.95
C ALA A 48 7.54 16.56 2.94
N ALA A 49 7.04 15.77 1.97
CA ALA A 49 5.99 16.21 1.06
C ALA A 49 4.72 16.66 1.82
N GLY A 50 4.26 15.86 2.79
CA GLY A 50 3.08 16.17 3.59
C GLY A 50 3.23 17.39 4.51
N ARG A 51 4.46 17.73 4.95
CA ARG A 51 4.74 18.97 5.71
C ARG A 51 4.73 20.20 4.82
N LEU A 52 5.21 20.09 3.59
CA LEU A 52 5.19 21.18 2.62
C LEU A 52 3.78 21.48 2.11
N GLN A 53 2.95 20.43 1.95
CA GLN A 53 1.61 20.55 1.43
C GLN A 53 0.70 19.52 2.11
N HIS A 54 -0.14 19.97 3.05
CA HIS A 54 -0.95 19.08 3.89
C HIS A 54 -2.00 18.30 3.11
N ASP A 55 -2.57 18.86 2.07
CA ASP A 55 -3.61 18.25 1.24
C ASP A 55 -3.09 17.13 0.31
N VAL A 56 -1.77 16.98 0.15
CA VAL A 56 -1.19 15.83 -0.56
C VAL A 56 -1.27 14.54 0.27
N ARG A 57 -1.32 14.65 1.60
CA ARG A 57 -1.22 13.49 2.51
C ARG A 57 -2.25 12.38 2.23
N PRO A 58 -3.54 12.66 1.99
CA PRO A 58 -4.50 11.61 1.62
C PRO A 58 -4.15 10.84 0.34
N HIS A 59 -3.34 11.41 -0.54
CA HIS A 59 -2.91 10.77 -1.80
C HIS A 59 -1.67 9.90 -1.65
N LEU A 60 -0.98 9.93 -0.51
CA LEU A 60 0.28 9.21 -0.27
C LEU A 60 0.05 7.77 0.23
N TRP A 61 -0.73 6.94 -0.49
CA TRP A 61 -1.01 5.56 -0.10
C TRP A 61 0.27 4.71 0.07
N GLN A 62 1.34 5.03 -0.68
CA GLN A 62 2.64 4.38 -0.54
C GLN A 62 3.25 4.62 0.85
N LEU A 63 3.01 5.78 1.45
CA LEU A 63 3.44 6.06 2.83
C LEU A 63 2.76 5.10 3.82
N GLY A 64 1.47 4.76 3.61
CA GLY A 64 0.76 3.76 4.41
C GLY A 64 1.42 2.38 4.34
N ILE A 65 1.84 1.95 3.14
CA ILE A 65 2.61 0.71 2.95
C ILE A 65 3.98 0.80 3.65
N ALA A 66 4.67 1.94 3.54
CA ALA A 66 5.95 2.14 4.23
C ALA A 66 5.79 2.07 5.76
N TYR A 67 4.75 2.68 6.32
CA TYR A 67 4.41 2.56 7.74
C TYR A 67 4.15 1.10 8.16
N TYR A 68 3.43 0.32 7.35
CA TYR A 68 3.23 -1.11 7.61
C TYR A 68 4.56 -1.85 7.73
N TYR A 69 5.50 -1.64 6.80
CA TYR A 69 6.82 -2.28 6.84
C TYR A 69 7.73 -1.77 7.97
N ALA A 70 7.50 -0.55 8.45
CA ALA A 70 8.20 0.01 9.61
C ALA A 70 7.59 -0.40 10.96
N ASN A 71 6.53 -1.23 10.96
CA ASN A 71 5.71 -1.57 12.14
C ASN A 71 5.01 -0.36 12.78
N GLN A 72 4.84 0.73 12.05
CA GLN A 72 4.07 1.92 12.45
C GLN A 72 2.59 1.73 12.03
N PHE A 73 1.96 0.68 12.58
CA PHE A 73 0.65 0.22 12.14
C PHE A 73 -0.48 1.22 12.40
N ALA A 74 -0.38 2.02 13.47
CA ALA A 74 -1.37 3.05 13.77
C ALA A 74 -1.36 4.15 12.71
N ASP A 75 -0.17 4.64 12.34
CA ASP A 75 0.00 5.66 11.29
C ASP A 75 -0.46 5.14 9.92
N GLY A 76 -0.15 3.87 9.62
CA GLY A 76 -0.61 3.21 8.39
C GLY A 76 -2.12 3.09 8.33
N ARG A 77 -2.77 2.60 9.40
CA ARG A 77 -4.24 2.54 9.50
C ARG A 77 -4.88 3.90 9.26
N ASP A 78 -4.40 4.93 9.95
CA ASP A 78 -5.00 6.27 9.88
C ASP A 78 -4.80 6.90 8.49
N LEU A 79 -3.68 6.62 7.83
CA LEU A 79 -3.47 7.05 6.46
C LEU A 79 -4.44 6.38 5.48
N PHE A 80 -4.67 5.07 5.60
CA PHE A 80 -5.62 4.37 4.72
C PHE A 80 -7.08 4.81 4.96
N VAL A 81 -7.44 5.21 6.18
CA VAL A 81 -8.74 5.86 6.45
C VAL A 81 -8.85 7.19 5.71
N THR A 82 -7.81 8.03 5.71
CA THR A 82 -7.85 9.31 4.99
C THR A 82 -7.76 9.12 3.48
N HIS A 83 -7.00 8.13 2.99
CA HIS A 83 -6.93 7.79 1.57
C HIS A 83 -8.29 7.36 1.01
N GLN A 84 -9.12 6.72 1.82
CA GLN A 84 -10.49 6.34 1.42
C GLN A 84 -11.34 7.53 0.97
N LEU A 85 -11.07 8.73 1.46
CA LEU A 85 -11.80 9.95 1.07
C LEU A 85 -11.49 10.39 -0.37
N VAL A 86 -10.30 10.07 -0.88
CA VAL A 86 -9.84 10.45 -2.22
C VAL A 86 -9.82 9.28 -3.21
N ASN A 87 -9.89 8.04 -2.72
CA ASN A 87 -9.95 6.82 -3.54
C ASN A 87 -10.92 5.78 -2.94
N PRO A 88 -12.25 6.02 -3.00
CA PRO A 88 -13.25 5.24 -2.27
C PRO A 88 -13.53 3.84 -2.83
N HIS A 89 -13.04 3.52 -4.03
CA HIS A 89 -13.36 2.28 -4.74
C HIS A 89 -12.20 1.29 -4.84
N ASP A 90 -11.14 1.49 -4.05
CA ASP A 90 -9.93 0.69 -4.14
C ASP A 90 -9.86 -0.40 -3.06
N VAL A 91 -9.96 -1.65 -3.48
CA VAL A 91 -9.83 -2.82 -2.59
C VAL A 91 -8.43 -2.89 -1.97
N GLU A 92 -7.38 -2.45 -2.65
CA GLU A 92 -6.02 -2.44 -2.12
C GLU A 92 -5.93 -1.57 -0.86
N ASN A 93 -6.63 -0.41 -0.86
CA ASN A 93 -6.72 0.45 0.32
C ASN A 93 -7.36 -0.28 1.52
N ALA A 94 -8.48 -0.97 1.29
CA ALA A 94 -9.16 -1.74 2.32
C ALA A 94 -8.29 -2.88 2.88
N VAL A 95 -7.52 -3.54 2.03
CA VAL A 95 -6.61 -4.62 2.42
C VAL A 95 -5.46 -4.10 3.27
N TRP A 96 -4.77 -3.04 2.85
CA TRP A 96 -3.67 -2.49 3.64
C TRP A 96 -4.15 -1.91 4.97
N HIS A 97 -5.34 -1.29 5.01
CA HIS A 97 -6.00 -0.92 6.26
C HIS A 97 -6.21 -2.14 7.17
N PHE A 98 -6.80 -3.21 6.62
CA PHE A 98 -7.01 -4.46 7.36
C PHE A 98 -5.71 -5.01 7.95
N LEU A 99 -4.63 -5.06 7.17
CA LEU A 99 -3.33 -5.55 7.61
C LEU A 99 -2.79 -4.74 8.80
N CYS A 100 -2.93 -3.41 8.77
CA CYS A 100 -2.55 -2.55 9.89
C CYS A 100 -3.39 -2.86 11.15
N VAL A 101 -4.71 -2.98 11.01
CA VAL A 101 -5.60 -3.30 12.15
C VAL A 101 -5.33 -4.70 12.69
N ALA A 102 -5.10 -5.70 11.84
CA ALA A 102 -4.79 -7.05 12.26
C ALA A 102 -3.50 -7.14 13.10
N ARG A 103 -2.52 -6.26 12.81
CA ARG A 103 -1.27 -6.15 13.56
C ARG A 103 -1.40 -5.37 14.86
N LEU A 104 -2.31 -4.39 14.92
CA LEU A 104 -2.61 -3.60 16.13
C LEU A 104 -3.46 -4.37 17.13
N GLU A 105 -4.43 -5.09 16.63
CA GLU A 105 -5.45 -5.75 17.42
C GLU A 105 -5.43 -7.28 17.16
N ASN A 106 -6.19 -7.74 16.18
CA ASN A 106 -6.21 -9.12 15.66
C ASN A 106 -7.03 -9.18 14.36
N VAL A 107 -7.05 -10.36 13.72
CA VAL A 107 -7.76 -10.59 12.45
C VAL A 107 -9.26 -10.39 12.58
N GLU A 108 -9.87 -10.77 13.70
CA GLU A 108 -11.30 -10.64 13.95
C GLU A 108 -11.73 -9.17 14.03
N ALA A 109 -10.96 -8.36 14.75
CA ALA A 109 -11.16 -6.91 14.79
C ALA A 109 -10.96 -6.26 13.42
N ALA A 110 -9.97 -6.72 12.65
CA ALA A 110 -9.72 -6.23 11.30
C ALA A 110 -10.88 -6.53 10.35
N ARG A 111 -11.50 -7.72 10.43
CA ARG A 111 -12.71 -8.06 9.67
C ARG A 111 -13.88 -7.14 10.00
N LYS A 112 -14.11 -6.86 11.28
CA LYS A 112 -15.19 -5.95 11.72
C LYS A 112 -14.98 -4.51 11.25
N LYS A 113 -13.72 -4.09 11.11
CA LYS A 113 -13.31 -2.74 10.70
C LYS A 113 -12.93 -2.65 9.22
N LEU A 114 -13.12 -3.71 8.43
CA LEU A 114 -12.79 -3.72 7.01
C LEU A 114 -13.53 -2.61 6.28
N ILE A 115 -12.81 -1.77 5.56
CA ILE A 115 -13.38 -0.69 4.76
C ILE A 115 -14.29 -1.30 3.68
N ARG A 116 -15.52 -0.81 3.60
CA ARG A 116 -16.47 -1.26 2.59
C ARG A 116 -16.11 -0.68 1.23
N ILE A 117 -15.94 -1.54 0.25
CA ILE A 117 -15.64 -1.16 -1.13
C ILE A 117 -16.81 -1.60 -2.03
N THR A 118 -17.22 -0.68 -2.89
CA THR A 118 -18.22 -0.94 -3.92
C THR A 118 -17.73 -0.30 -5.22
N GLY A 119 -17.40 -1.08 -6.24
CA GLY A 119 -17.06 -0.51 -7.54
C GLY A 119 -15.66 -0.77 -8.05
N ASP A 120 -14.80 -1.47 -7.32
CA ASP A 120 -13.55 -2.00 -7.90
C ASP A 120 -13.89 -3.11 -8.89
N THR A 121 -13.66 -2.85 -10.17
CA THR A 121 -13.97 -3.79 -11.27
C THR A 121 -12.76 -4.62 -11.70
N ARG A 122 -11.60 -4.40 -11.09
CA ARG A 122 -10.39 -5.18 -11.38
C ARG A 122 -10.52 -6.62 -10.88
N VAL A 123 -10.19 -7.59 -11.73
CA VAL A 123 -10.13 -9.00 -11.33
C VAL A 123 -8.76 -9.27 -10.69
N PRO A 124 -8.70 -9.94 -9.51
CA PRO A 124 -9.77 -10.57 -8.71
C PRO A 124 -10.20 -9.77 -7.48
N MET A 125 -10.23 -8.44 -7.53
CA MET A 125 -10.37 -7.58 -6.34
C MET A 125 -11.66 -7.81 -5.55
N LYS A 126 -12.76 -8.16 -6.20
CA LYS A 126 -14.01 -8.53 -5.52
C LYS A 126 -13.82 -9.74 -4.61
N GLU A 127 -13.19 -10.79 -5.13
CA GLU A 127 -12.91 -12.03 -4.40
C GLU A 127 -11.88 -11.80 -3.29
N VAL A 128 -10.86 -10.97 -3.55
CA VAL A 128 -9.89 -10.52 -2.53
C VAL A 128 -10.62 -9.82 -1.38
N HIS A 129 -11.48 -8.84 -1.66
CA HIS A 129 -12.24 -8.16 -0.61
C HIS A 129 -13.13 -9.15 0.18
N GLY A 130 -13.77 -10.08 -0.52
CA GLY A 130 -14.57 -11.16 0.09
C GLY A 130 -13.75 -12.04 1.02
N LEU A 131 -12.52 -12.39 0.63
CA LEU A 131 -11.59 -13.19 1.44
C LEU A 131 -11.23 -12.45 2.75
N PHE A 132 -10.83 -11.19 2.67
CA PHE A 132 -10.51 -10.38 3.86
C PHE A 132 -11.73 -10.13 4.75
N ALA A 133 -12.93 -10.10 4.17
CA ALA A 133 -14.19 -10.06 4.91
C ALA A 133 -14.58 -11.40 5.57
N GLY A 134 -13.86 -12.49 5.30
CA GLY A 134 -14.22 -13.85 5.75
C GLY A 134 -15.43 -14.46 5.04
N LYS A 135 -15.75 -13.98 3.82
CA LYS A 135 -16.91 -14.38 3.00
C LYS A 135 -16.53 -15.15 1.74
N SER A 136 -15.25 -15.37 1.52
CA SER A 136 -14.69 -16.08 0.38
C SER A 136 -13.48 -16.90 0.86
N ASP A 137 -12.94 -17.73 0.00
CA ASP A 137 -11.77 -18.58 0.28
C ASP A 137 -10.64 -18.33 -0.73
N PRO A 138 -9.41 -18.78 -0.45
CA PRO A 138 -8.27 -18.60 -1.34
C PRO A 138 -8.48 -19.16 -2.75
N GLN A 139 -9.21 -20.27 -2.90
CA GLN A 139 -9.42 -20.90 -4.20
C GLN A 139 -10.32 -20.02 -5.09
N ALA A 140 -11.35 -19.39 -4.53
CA ALA A 140 -12.22 -18.47 -5.27
C ALA A 140 -11.44 -17.29 -5.86
N VAL A 141 -10.43 -16.77 -5.15
CA VAL A 141 -9.55 -15.68 -5.64
C VAL A 141 -8.71 -16.16 -6.83
N ILE A 142 -8.11 -17.36 -6.72
CA ILE A 142 -7.31 -17.97 -7.80
C ILE A 142 -8.17 -18.27 -9.02
N ASP A 143 -9.34 -18.85 -8.81
CA ASP A 143 -10.27 -19.20 -9.89
C ASP A 143 -10.76 -17.99 -10.67
N ALA A 144 -11.09 -16.89 -9.97
CA ALA A 144 -11.48 -15.64 -10.63
C ALA A 144 -10.35 -15.10 -11.51
N ALA A 145 -9.12 -15.05 -10.99
CA ALA A 145 -7.96 -14.60 -11.76
C ALA A 145 -7.65 -15.50 -12.96
N SER A 146 -7.80 -16.83 -12.80
CA SER A 146 -7.48 -17.83 -13.83
C SER A 146 -8.47 -17.81 -15.01
N ARG A 147 -9.70 -17.35 -14.79
CA ARG A 147 -10.75 -17.27 -15.85
C ARG A 147 -10.58 -16.09 -16.80
N VAL A 148 -9.65 -15.17 -16.53
CA VAL A 148 -9.38 -14.06 -17.44
C VAL A 148 -8.84 -14.60 -18.76
N SER A 149 -9.49 -14.27 -19.87
CA SER A 149 -9.21 -14.86 -21.18
C SER A 149 -7.90 -14.37 -21.80
N ASP A 150 -7.60 -13.07 -21.69
CA ASP A 150 -6.37 -12.48 -22.18
C ASP A 150 -5.17 -12.89 -21.31
N ASP A 151 -4.10 -13.38 -21.92
CA ASP A 151 -2.95 -13.94 -21.21
C ASP A 151 -2.21 -12.90 -20.37
N ALA A 152 -2.05 -11.67 -20.87
CA ALA A 152 -1.36 -10.61 -20.13
C ALA A 152 -2.20 -10.12 -18.94
N GLN A 153 -3.50 -9.94 -19.16
CA GLN A 153 -4.44 -9.57 -18.09
C GLN A 153 -4.57 -10.70 -17.06
N ARG A 154 -4.62 -11.96 -17.51
CA ARG A 154 -4.64 -13.13 -16.61
C ARG A 154 -3.38 -13.20 -15.75
N LYS A 155 -2.20 -12.99 -16.34
CA LYS A 155 -0.95 -12.92 -15.59
C LYS A 155 -0.99 -11.82 -14.54
N ASN A 156 -1.51 -10.65 -14.87
CA ASN A 156 -1.68 -9.55 -13.93
C ASN A 156 -2.71 -9.87 -12.83
N ALA A 157 -3.83 -10.50 -13.17
CA ALA A 157 -4.84 -10.93 -12.21
C ALA A 157 -4.29 -11.98 -11.23
N LEU A 158 -3.51 -12.96 -11.71
CA LEU A 158 -2.83 -13.95 -10.89
C LEU A 158 -1.75 -13.32 -9.99
N PHE A 159 -1.03 -12.31 -10.49
CA PHE A 159 -0.13 -11.53 -9.65
C PHE A 159 -0.85 -10.95 -8.45
N TYR A 160 -1.96 -10.23 -8.65
CA TYR A 160 -2.74 -9.65 -7.56
C TYR A 160 -3.35 -10.71 -6.65
N ALA A 161 -3.86 -11.82 -7.21
CA ALA A 161 -4.35 -12.95 -6.44
C ALA A 161 -3.28 -13.45 -5.46
N TYR A 162 -2.11 -13.81 -5.94
CA TYR A 162 -1.04 -14.36 -5.10
C TYR A 162 -0.44 -13.34 -4.14
N LEU A 163 -0.33 -12.06 -4.53
CA LEU A 163 0.11 -11.01 -3.61
C LEU A 163 -0.83 -10.91 -2.40
N TYR A 164 -2.13 -10.79 -2.64
CA TYR A 164 -3.10 -10.61 -1.55
C TYR A 164 -3.38 -11.89 -0.76
N LEU A 165 -3.28 -13.04 -1.39
CA LEU A 165 -3.26 -14.32 -0.65
C LEU A 165 -2.06 -14.41 0.29
N GLY A 166 -0.88 -14.03 -0.17
CA GLY A 166 0.32 -14.01 0.66
C GLY A 166 0.21 -13.06 1.86
N LEU A 167 -0.31 -11.86 1.65
CA LEU A 167 -0.56 -10.88 2.70
C LEU A 167 -1.66 -11.35 3.69
N TYR A 168 -2.71 -12.02 3.19
CA TYR A 168 -3.75 -12.60 4.03
C TYR A 168 -3.21 -13.70 4.93
N GLU A 169 -2.44 -14.63 4.39
CA GLU A 169 -1.82 -15.71 5.17
C GLU A 169 -0.79 -15.16 6.19
N GLU A 170 -0.09 -14.07 5.86
CA GLU A 170 0.75 -13.36 6.83
C GLU A 170 -0.08 -12.83 8.01
N ALA A 171 -1.24 -12.22 7.74
CA ALA A 171 -2.13 -11.71 8.78
C ALA A 171 -2.67 -12.83 9.68
N LEU A 172 -2.88 -14.03 9.13
CA LEU A 172 -3.28 -15.22 9.87
C LEU A 172 -2.12 -15.88 10.64
N GLY A 173 -0.86 -15.46 10.44
CA GLY A 173 0.32 -16.09 11.02
C GLY A 173 0.82 -17.33 10.28
N ASN A 174 0.26 -17.66 9.13
CA ASN A 174 0.62 -18.80 8.29
C ASN A 174 1.86 -18.52 7.44
N THR A 175 3.00 -18.32 8.08
CA THR A 175 4.25 -17.84 7.45
C THR A 175 4.68 -18.67 6.24
N ALA A 176 4.60 -20.01 6.30
CA ALA A 176 5.02 -20.88 5.20
C ALA A 176 4.16 -20.64 3.95
N LYS A 177 2.84 -20.59 4.11
CA LYS A 177 1.89 -20.36 3.01
C LYS A 177 1.96 -18.93 2.47
N SER A 178 2.16 -17.94 3.35
CA SER A 178 2.44 -16.57 2.95
C SER A 178 3.67 -16.50 2.04
N LYS A 179 4.79 -17.10 2.44
CA LYS A 179 6.03 -17.14 1.63
C LYS A 179 5.81 -17.82 0.27
N GLU A 180 5.05 -18.93 0.23
CA GLU A 180 4.72 -19.61 -1.02
C GLU A 180 3.98 -18.70 -1.99
N TYR A 181 2.90 -18.05 -1.54
CA TYR A 181 2.10 -17.17 -2.38
C TYR A 181 2.88 -15.91 -2.82
N ILE A 182 3.63 -15.30 -1.90
CA ILE A 182 4.48 -14.15 -2.24
C ILE A 182 5.56 -14.53 -3.27
N ALA A 183 6.14 -15.72 -3.19
CA ALA A 183 7.12 -16.20 -4.17
C ALA A 183 6.51 -16.32 -5.58
N LYS A 184 5.26 -16.77 -5.69
CA LYS A 184 4.53 -16.78 -6.98
C LYS A 184 4.31 -15.37 -7.52
N ALA A 185 3.84 -14.43 -6.69
CA ALA A 185 3.62 -13.04 -7.09
C ALA A 185 4.92 -12.34 -7.52
N ALA A 186 6.01 -12.52 -6.75
CA ALA A 186 7.29 -11.87 -7.01
C ALA A 186 8.14 -12.56 -8.09
N GLY A 187 7.82 -13.80 -8.48
CA GLY A 187 8.55 -14.63 -9.44
C GLY A 187 7.71 -14.95 -10.67
N GLU A 188 6.94 -16.04 -10.65
CA GLU A 188 6.20 -16.56 -11.81
C GLU A 188 5.26 -15.51 -12.43
N PHE A 189 4.52 -14.77 -11.60
CA PHE A 189 3.56 -13.76 -12.04
C PHE A 189 4.09 -12.32 -11.92
N GLN A 190 5.40 -12.16 -11.75
CA GLN A 190 6.05 -10.85 -11.59
C GLN A 190 5.53 -9.80 -12.56
N GLN A 191 5.30 -8.58 -12.04
CA GLN A 191 4.87 -7.40 -12.78
C GLN A 191 5.90 -6.27 -12.66
N THR A 192 5.92 -5.38 -13.67
CA THR A 192 6.83 -4.23 -13.70
C THR A 192 6.26 -2.97 -13.04
N HIS A 193 4.95 -2.92 -12.86
CA HIS A 193 4.29 -1.79 -12.20
C HIS A 193 4.64 -1.70 -10.70
N TYR A 194 4.18 -0.64 -10.04
CA TYR A 194 4.59 -0.32 -8.68
C TYR A 194 4.31 -1.46 -7.67
N MET A 195 3.12 -2.06 -7.70
CA MET A 195 2.79 -3.17 -6.80
C MET A 195 3.65 -4.42 -7.06
N GLY A 196 4.13 -4.62 -8.28
CA GLY A 196 5.12 -5.67 -8.59
C GLY A 196 6.44 -5.45 -7.83
N LYS A 197 6.90 -4.19 -7.75
CA LYS A 197 8.07 -3.82 -6.93
C LYS A 197 7.79 -4.03 -5.44
N ILE A 198 6.60 -3.71 -4.96
CA ILE A 198 6.19 -3.94 -3.55
C ILE A 198 6.19 -5.43 -3.22
N ALA A 199 5.71 -6.32 -4.10
CA ALA A 199 5.80 -7.76 -3.89
C ALA A 199 7.25 -8.25 -3.71
N GLN A 200 8.18 -7.73 -4.51
CA GLN A 200 9.61 -8.04 -4.37
C GLN A 200 10.21 -7.49 -3.07
N VAL A 201 9.83 -6.27 -2.67
CA VAL A 201 10.23 -5.69 -1.39
C VAL A 201 9.73 -6.55 -0.24
N HIS A 202 8.45 -6.96 -0.28
CA HIS A 202 7.86 -7.84 0.72
C HIS A 202 8.64 -9.14 0.85
N ALA A 203 8.88 -9.83 -0.28
CA ALA A 203 9.65 -11.08 -0.30
C ALA A 203 11.03 -10.91 0.34
N LYS A 204 11.76 -9.86 -0.02
CA LYS A 204 13.11 -9.56 0.53
C LYS A 204 13.09 -9.27 2.03
N LEU A 205 12.12 -8.48 2.50
CA LEU A 205 12.01 -8.11 3.91
C LEU A 205 11.67 -9.33 4.78
N ARG A 206 10.76 -10.21 4.31
CA ARG A 206 10.37 -11.40 5.06
C ARG A 206 11.41 -12.53 5.00
N ALA A 207 12.24 -12.58 3.96
CA ALA A 207 13.40 -13.47 3.93
C ALA A 207 14.49 -13.08 4.95
N LYS A 208 14.71 -11.77 5.18
CA LYS A 208 15.70 -11.26 6.15
C LYS A 208 15.23 -11.40 7.61
N ALA A 209 13.94 -11.30 7.86
CA ALA A 209 13.38 -11.27 9.21
C ALA A 209 13.35 -12.64 9.91
N GLY A 210 13.71 -13.74 9.23
CA GLY A 210 13.75 -15.10 9.80
C GLY A 210 12.39 -15.66 10.26
N ASP A 211 11.51 -14.79 10.78
CA ASP A 211 10.12 -15.10 11.16
C ASP A 211 9.27 -13.84 11.17
N THR A 212 8.01 -13.98 10.75
CA THR A 212 7.02 -12.90 10.84
C THR A 212 6.72 -12.63 12.31
N PRO A 213 6.67 -11.38 12.78
CA PRO A 213 6.20 -11.12 14.14
C PRO A 213 4.79 -11.68 14.31
N LYS A 214 4.59 -12.58 15.29
CA LYS A 214 3.27 -13.16 15.57
C LYS A 214 2.24 -12.04 15.82
N PRO A 215 0.98 -12.21 15.37
CA PRO A 215 -0.12 -11.37 15.84
C PRO A 215 -0.12 -11.36 17.37
N ARG A 216 -0.42 -10.25 17.99
CA ARG A 216 -0.68 -10.23 19.43
C ARG A 216 -1.94 -11.06 19.68
N ALA A 217 -1.84 -12.01 20.61
CA ALA A 217 -2.96 -12.83 21.05
C ALA A 217 -4.05 -11.99 21.71
#